data_9ba9c69c443c778130d656b2e6813d22
#
_entry.id   9ba9c69c443c778130d656b2e6813d22
#
_cell.length_a   1.000
_cell.length_b   1.000
_cell.length_c   1.000
_cell.angle_alpha   90.00
_cell.angle_beta   90.00
_cell.angle_gamma   90.00
#
_symmetry.space_group_name_H-M   'P 1'
#
loop_
_entity.id
_entity.type
_entity.pdbx_description
1 polymer ?
#
loop_
_entity_poly.entity_id
_entity_poly.type
_entity_poly.pdbx_seq_one_letter_code
_entity_poly.pdbx_strand_id
1 'polypeptide(L)'
;LDFYPPIRNPKTGKLSRREYLGLYIYTNPVERFQQEYNKSMIQKAEIIKCRRTESIINEEYGFLDRNKGKESFLEYFKNLMIERGSSQNWATAYMHFHNYTHGECRFCDLTVPYCQGFLDYLLSDACMHNGKRMMGTTANNNLTKLKCILAIAYEDGLLKENIAKKLVRAKAHGNKRQFLTKEELLQLSQTPCKSDVLRRAGLFSCLTGLRLSDCIRLQWENIVKLADGGWGMDIITKKTSTAAILPISEEALQLCGERSTGQVFKNLTNSTVALYLKPWIKASGIEKHITFHCFRHTFATLQLAEGTDIYTVSKLLTHSNLATTQVYADVVDELKRDAAERISLKIPTKE
;
A
#
# COMPACT_ATOMS: atom_id res chain seq x y z
N LEU A 1 -1.52 -51.33 0.29
CA LEU A 1 -1.25 -50.91 1.66
C LEU A 1 -2.47 -51.20 2.53
N ASP A 2 -2.26 -51.68 3.75
CA ASP A 2 -3.32 -51.89 4.75
C ASP A 2 -3.06 -50.94 5.93
N PHE A 3 -4.11 -50.21 6.39
CA PHE A 3 -4.02 -49.20 7.39
C PHE A 3 -4.87 -49.52 8.62
N TYR A 4 -4.29 -49.37 9.79
CA TYR A 4 -5.03 -49.51 11.03
C TYR A 4 -4.62 -48.37 12.00
N PRO A 5 -5.54 -47.52 12.38
CA PRO A 5 -6.96 -47.41 11.99
C PRO A 5 -7.18 -47.00 10.52
N PRO A 6 -8.43 -47.06 9.99
CA PRO A 6 -8.74 -46.66 8.62
C PRO A 6 -8.39 -45.19 8.38
N ILE A 7 -7.80 -44.90 7.22
CA ILE A 7 -7.46 -43.50 6.83
C ILE A 7 -8.44 -42.99 5.78
N ARG A 8 -8.51 -41.67 5.62
CA ARG A 8 -9.31 -41.04 4.58
C ARG A 8 -8.60 -41.15 3.23
N ASN A 9 -9.27 -41.78 2.25
CA ASN A 9 -8.73 -41.91 0.90
C ASN A 9 -8.71 -40.50 0.24
N PRO A 10 -7.53 -39.99 -0.22
CA PRO A 10 -7.43 -38.64 -0.78
C PRO A 10 -8.21 -38.44 -2.10
N LYS A 11 -8.51 -39.54 -2.84
CA LYS A 11 -9.27 -39.47 -4.11
C LYS A 11 -10.78 -39.49 -3.90
N THR A 12 -11.26 -40.23 -2.91
CA THR A 12 -12.71 -40.46 -2.71
C THR A 12 -13.26 -39.77 -1.47
N GLY A 13 -12.40 -39.25 -0.56
CA GLY A 13 -12.79 -38.67 0.71
C GLY A 13 -13.35 -39.65 1.73
N LYS A 14 -13.54 -40.95 1.41
CA LYS A 14 -14.12 -41.97 2.30
C LYS A 14 -13.03 -42.65 3.14
N LEU A 15 -13.41 -43.11 4.33
CA LEU A 15 -12.52 -43.92 5.16
C LEU A 15 -12.29 -45.29 4.49
N SER A 16 -11.03 -45.70 4.38
CA SER A 16 -10.62 -46.99 3.80
C SER A 16 -9.47 -47.59 4.59
N ARG A 17 -9.51 -48.92 4.80
CA ARG A 17 -8.38 -49.67 5.34
C ARG A 17 -7.38 -50.06 4.29
N ARG A 18 -7.78 -50.12 3.01
CA ARG A 18 -6.93 -50.67 1.95
C ARG A 18 -6.75 -49.66 0.82
N GLU A 19 -5.51 -49.56 0.37
CA GLU A 19 -5.14 -48.81 -0.84
C GLU A 19 -4.39 -49.74 -1.80
N TYR A 20 -4.96 -49.94 -2.97
CA TYR A 20 -4.36 -50.74 -4.02
C TYR A 20 -3.38 -49.90 -4.82
N LEU A 21 -2.12 -50.41 -4.96
CA LEU A 21 -1.03 -49.66 -5.59
C LEU A 21 -0.98 -49.84 -7.11
N GLY A 22 -1.74 -50.81 -7.66
CA GLY A 22 -1.65 -51.16 -9.08
C GLY A 22 -0.32 -51.85 -9.45
N LEU A 23 0.42 -52.33 -8.46
CA LEU A 23 1.67 -53.09 -8.66
C LEU A 23 1.38 -54.56 -8.53
N TYR A 24 1.86 -55.36 -9.48
CA TYR A 24 1.67 -56.83 -9.54
C TYR A 24 3.02 -57.51 -9.49
N ILE A 25 3.06 -58.68 -8.90
CA ILE A 25 4.25 -59.53 -8.81
C ILE A 25 3.91 -60.94 -9.28
N TYR A 26 4.90 -61.67 -9.78
CA TYR A 26 4.78 -63.05 -10.09
C TYR A 26 4.68 -63.87 -8.81
N THR A 27 3.67 -64.75 -8.69
CA THR A 27 3.39 -65.52 -7.46
C THR A 27 4.47 -66.57 -7.18
N ASN A 28 5.00 -67.23 -8.23
CA ASN A 28 6.09 -68.21 -8.14
C ASN A 28 7.15 -67.88 -9.18
N PRO A 29 8.06 -66.95 -8.92
CA PRO A 29 9.08 -66.58 -9.90
C PRO A 29 10.15 -67.66 -10.01
N VAL A 30 10.19 -68.38 -11.13
CA VAL A 30 11.17 -69.40 -11.42
C VAL A 30 12.35 -68.78 -12.19
N GLU A 31 12.09 -67.92 -13.12
CA GLU A 31 13.09 -67.30 -13.97
C GLU A 31 13.74 -66.08 -13.33
N ARG A 32 15.02 -65.83 -13.62
CA ARG A 32 15.82 -64.76 -13.06
C ARG A 32 15.18 -63.35 -13.33
N PHE A 33 14.67 -63.13 -14.53
CA PHE A 33 14.01 -61.84 -14.85
C PHE A 33 12.73 -61.63 -14.02
N GLN A 34 11.96 -62.70 -13.70
CA GLN A 34 10.76 -62.60 -12.84
C GLN A 34 11.14 -62.24 -11.40
N GLN A 35 12.26 -62.77 -10.91
CA GLN A 35 12.79 -62.47 -9.58
C GLN A 35 13.28 -61.02 -9.52
N GLU A 36 14.02 -60.56 -10.53
CA GLU A 36 14.48 -59.16 -10.63
C GLU A 36 13.31 -58.20 -10.78
N TYR A 37 12.30 -58.54 -11.58
CA TYR A 37 11.06 -57.77 -11.70
C TYR A 37 10.33 -57.66 -10.36
N ASN A 38 10.11 -58.77 -9.64
CA ASN A 38 9.49 -58.77 -8.33
C ASN A 38 10.26 -57.89 -7.33
N LYS A 39 11.57 -57.97 -7.30
CA LYS A 39 12.44 -57.16 -6.46
C LYS A 39 12.24 -55.67 -6.76
N SER A 40 12.19 -55.28 -8.02
CA SER A 40 11.93 -53.88 -8.44
C SER A 40 10.54 -53.43 -8.02
N MET A 41 9.50 -54.28 -8.17
CA MET A 41 8.14 -53.93 -7.76
C MET A 41 7.98 -53.79 -6.25
N ILE A 42 8.64 -54.62 -5.47
CA ILE A 42 8.67 -54.55 -4.00
C ILE A 42 9.37 -53.25 -3.58
N GLN A 43 10.51 -52.88 -4.16
CA GLN A 43 11.19 -51.63 -3.87
C GLN A 43 10.30 -50.42 -4.18
N LYS A 44 9.58 -50.43 -5.31
CA LYS A 44 8.61 -49.36 -5.63
C LYS A 44 7.48 -49.28 -4.61
N ALA A 45 6.96 -50.42 -4.15
CA ALA A 45 5.93 -50.48 -3.13
C ALA A 45 6.41 -49.93 -1.78
N GLU A 46 7.67 -50.20 -1.40
CA GLU A 46 8.29 -49.67 -0.19
C GLU A 46 8.45 -48.13 -0.27
N ILE A 47 8.89 -47.60 -1.41
CA ILE A 47 8.99 -46.14 -1.62
C ILE A 47 7.60 -45.50 -1.49
N ILE A 48 6.57 -46.09 -2.10
CA ILE A 48 5.19 -45.59 -1.98
C ILE A 48 4.71 -45.69 -0.54
N LYS A 49 5.02 -46.79 0.17
CA LYS A 49 4.69 -46.93 1.60
C LYS A 49 5.34 -45.83 2.44
N CYS A 50 6.65 -45.59 2.26
CA CYS A 50 7.34 -44.50 2.99
C CYS A 50 6.70 -43.12 2.75
N ARG A 51 6.46 -42.76 1.48
CA ARG A 51 5.78 -41.50 1.13
C ARG A 51 4.38 -41.40 1.73
N ARG A 52 3.65 -42.52 1.74
CA ARG A 52 2.30 -42.56 2.29
C ARG A 52 2.29 -42.46 3.82
N THR A 53 3.27 -43.13 4.47
CA THR A 53 3.48 -43.02 5.91
C THR A 53 3.83 -41.58 6.30
N GLU A 54 4.72 -40.95 5.55
CA GLU A 54 5.07 -39.55 5.73
C GLU A 54 3.86 -38.59 5.54
N SER A 55 3.02 -38.86 4.51
CA SER A 55 1.77 -38.14 4.30
C SER A 55 0.78 -38.31 5.46
N ILE A 56 0.66 -39.56 5.99
CA ILE A 56 -0.21 -39.87 7.12
C ILE A 56 0.32 -39.23 8.40
N ILE A 57 1.62 -39.31 8.64
CA ILE A 57 2.29 -38.63 9.75
C ILE A 57 2.04 -37.12 9.63
N ASN A 58 2.20 -36.53 8.46
CA ASN A 58 1.90 -35.11 8.21
C ASN A 58 0.40 -34.80 8.33
N GLU A 59 -0.51 -35.73 8.02
CA GLU A 59 -1.95 -35.61 8.28
C GLU A 59 -2.29 -35.83 9.78
N GLU A 60 -1.62 -36.72 10.49
CA GLU A 60 -1.72 -36.96 11.95
C GLU A 60 -1.01 -35.86 12.76
N TYR A 61 0.06 -35.26 12.25
CA TYR A 61 0.61 -34.00 12.77
C TYR A 61 -0.31 -32.81 12.55
N GLY A 62 -1.46 -32.97 11.91
CA GLY A 62 -2.65 -32.17 12.15
C GLY A 62 -3.08 -32.16 13.63
N PHE A 63 -2.46 -32.98 14.48
CA PHE A 63 -2.56 -32.91 15.95
C PHE A 63 -1.67 -31.79 16.53
N LEU A 64 -0.52 -31.50 15.98
CA LEU A 64 0.27 -30.28 16.26
C LEU A 64 -0.40 -29.06 15.64
N ASP A 65 -1.01 -29.14 14.46
CA ASP A 65 -1.88 -28.12 13.86
C ASP A 65 -3.11 -27.83 14.72
N ARG A 66 -3.69 -28.81 15.45
CA ARG A 66 -4.81 -28.56 16.37
C ARG A 66 -4.41 -27.72 17.57
N ASN A 67 -3.19 -27.82 18.06
CA ASN A 67 -2.71 -26.97 19.16
C ASN A 67 -2.30 -25.60 18.62
N LYS A 68 -1.61 -25.50 17.48
CA LYS A 68 -1.32 -24.24 16.79
C LYS A 68 -2.61 -23.49 16.40
N GLY A 69 -3.63 -24.23 15.93
CA GLY A 69 -4.94 -23.66 15.61
C GLY A 69 -5.68 -23.05 16.81
N LYS A 70 -5.34 -23.45 18.04
CA LYS A 70 -5.94 -22.89 19.27
C LYS A 70 -5.21 -21.65 19.78
N GLU A 71 -4.03 -21.34 19.25
CA GLU A 71 -3.27 -20.15 19.62
C GLU A 71 -4.02 -18.88 19.22
N SER A 72 -3.81 -17.81 19.98
CA SER A 72 -4.46 -16.53 19.74
C SER A 72 -3.87 -15.82 18.52
N PHE A 73 -4.68 -15.66 17.49
CA PHE A 73 -4.31 -14.81 16.33
C PHE A 73 -4.20 -13.34 16.71
N LEU A 74 -4.98 -12.87 17.68
CA LEU A 74 -4.88 -11.49 18.16
C LEU A 74 -3.54 -11.19 18.83
N GLU A 75 -3.01 -12.12 19.64
CA GLU A 75 -1.67 -11.97 20.22
C GLU A 75 -0.58 -12.00 19.14
N TYR A 76 -0.69 -12.91 18.18
CA TYR A 76 0.21 -12.96 17.02
C TYR A 76 0.19 -11.65 16.23
N PHE A 77 -1.01 -11.10 15.92
CA PHE A 77 -1.16 -9.82 15.25
C PHE A 77 -0.51 -8.68 16.04
N LYS A 78 -0.75 -8.64 17.37
CA LYS A 78 -0.18 -7.64 18.26
C LYS A 78 1.34 -7.68 18.29
N ASN A 79 1.93 -8.86 18.38
CA ASN A 79 3.38 -9.04 18.41
C ASN A 79 4.02 -8.56 17.11
N LEU A 80 3.51 -8.98 15.94
CA LEU A 80 3.98 -8.49 14.64
C LEU A 80 3.80 -6.97 14.45
N MET A 81 2.72 -6.40 15.00
CA MET A 81 2.54 -4.94 15.00
C MET A 81 3.64 -4.24 15.79
N ILE A 82 4.02 -4.76 16.96
CA ILE A 82 5.09 -4.21 17.82
C ILE A 82 6.44 -4.29 17.10
N GLU A 83 6.78 -5.43 16.54
CA GLU A 83 8.02 -5.65 15.79
C GLU A 83 8.16 -4.69 14.60
N ARG A 84 7.05 -4.33 13.95
CA ARG A 84 7.02 -3.38 12.82
C ARG A 84 6.97 -1.91 13.23
N GLY A 85 7.25 -1.60 14.50
CA GLY A 85 7.37 -0.24 15.02
C GLY A 85 6.03 0.44 15.34
N SER A 86 4.96 -0.32 15.56
CA SER A 86 3.66 0.15 16.08
C SER A 86 3.15 1.46 15.45
N SER A 87 3.27 1.62 14.14
CA SER A 87 2.75 2.83 13.49
C SER A 87 1.24 2.95 13.70
N GLN A 88 0.73 4.18 13.78
CA GLN A 88 -0.69 4.49 13.99
C GLN A 88 -1.63 3.68 13.09
N ASN A 89 -1.24 3.44 11.83
CA ASN A 89 -2.06 2.67 10.88
C ASN A 89 -2.17 1.19 11.26
N TRP A 90 -1.14 0.59 11.84
CA TRP A 90 -1.16 -0.78 12.33
C TRP A 90 -1.99 -0.89 13.60
N ALA A 91 -1.80 0.04 14.54
CA ALA A 91 -2.57 0.10 15.77
C ALA A 91 -4.07 0.26 15.50
N THR A 92 -4.44 1.12 14.55
CA THR A 92 -5.83 1.33 14.13
C THR A 92 -6.42 0.05 13.52
N ALA A 93 -5.69 -0.63 12.65
CA ALA A 93 -6.17 -1.88 12.04
C ALA A 93 -6.34 -3.00 13.09
N TYR A 94 -5.39 -3.12 14.03
CA TYR A 94 -5.49 -4.06 15.15
C TYR A 94 -6.71 -3.75 16.02
N MET A 95 -6.90 -2.50 16.43
CA MET A 95 -8.03 -2.07 17.25
C MET A 95 -9.38 -2.42 16.57
N HIS A 96 -9.53 -2.13 15.28
CA HIS A 96 -10.77 -2.47 14.57
C HIS A 96 -10.97 -3.98 14.46
N PHE A 97 -9.90 -4.74 14.23
CA PHE A 97 -10.00 -6.20 14.17
C PHE A 97 -10.31 -6.81 15.53
N HIS A 98 -9.69 -6.30 16.60
CA HIS A 98 -9.99 -6.67 17.99
C HIS A 98 -11.46 -6.42 18.35
N ASN A 99 -12.01 -5.26 17.96
CA ASN A 99 -13.42 -4.94 18.20
C ASN A 99 -14.35 -5.85 17.39
N TYR A 100 -14.01 -6.14 16.13
CA TYR A 100 -14.77 -7.07 15.28
C TYR A 100 -14.84 -8.48 15.86
N THR A 101 -13.75 -8.95 16.44
CA THR A 101 -13.63 -10.29 17.03
C THR A 101 -14.06 -10.34 18.52
N HIS A 102 -14.56 -9.22 19.07
CA HIS A 102 -14.92 -9.08 20.50
C HIS A 102 -13.77 -9.44 21.46
N GLY A 103 -12.52 -9.23 21.04
CA GLY A 103 -11.33 -9.49 21.85
C GLY A 103 -10.84 -10.94 21.81
N GLU A 104 -11.47 -11.82 21.02
CA GLU A 104 -11.09 -13.23 20.91
C GLU A 104 -11.04 -13.67 19.44
N CYS A 105 -9.92 -14.22 19.01
CA CYS A 105 -9.78 -14.85 17.70
C CYS A 105 -8.59 -15.80 17.71
N ARG A 106 -8.82 -17.04 17.36
CA ARG A 106 -7.80 -18.09 17.23
C ARG A 106 -7.51 -18.35 15.76
N PHE A 107 -6.38 -18.99 15.45
CA PHE A 107 -6.05 -19.36 14.07
C PHE A 107 -7.12 -20.28 13.43
N CYS A 108 -7.75 -21.16 14.20
CA CYS A 108 -8.81 -22.05 13.70
C CYS A 108 -10.11 -21.30 13.33
N ASP A 109 -10.34 -20.10 13.85
CA ASP A 109 -11.52 -19.30 13.58
C ASP A 109 -11.40 -18.54 12.25
N LEU A 110 -10.16 -18.42 11.72
CA LEU A 110 -9.86 -17.70 10.48
C LEU A 110 -10.31 -18.48 9.25
N THR A 111 -11.42 -18.09 8.71
CA THR A 111 -11.92 -18.54 7.40
C THR A 111 -12.01 -17.38 6.42
N VAL A 112 -12.07 -17.66 5.12
CA VAL A 112 -12.23 -16.60 4.11
C VAL A 112 -13.50 -15.77 4.37
N PRO A 113 -14.69 -16.36 4.63
CA PRO A 113 -15.90 -15.59 4.96
C PRO A 113 -15.73 -14.75 6.23
N TYR A 114 -15.12 -15.31 7.29
CA TYR A 114 -14.89 -14.58 8.54
C TYR A 114 -13.99 -13.36 8.33
N CYS A 115 -12.85 -13.54 7.66
CA CYS A 115 -11.94 -12.44 7.36
C CYS A 115 -12.53 -11.42 6.37
N GLN A 116 -13.40 -11.85 5.44
CA GLN A 116 -14.13 -10.95 4.55
C GLN A 116 -15.18 -10.13 5.33
N GLY A 117 -15.87 -10.75 6.30
CA GLY A 117 -16.83 -10.09 7.19
C GLY A 117 -16.22 -8.92 8.00
N PHE A 118 -14.90 -8.94 8.22
CA PHE A 118 -14.22 -7.77 8.80
C PHE A 118 -14.34 -6.53 7.91
N LEU A 119 -14.26 -6.67 6.59
CA LEU A 119 -14.47 -5.54 5.68
C LEU A 119 -15.91 -5.01 5.76
N ASP A 120 -16.89 -5.91 5.82
CA ASP A 120 -18.31 -5.54 5.94
C ASP A 120 -18.57 -4.84 7.28
N TYR A 121 -17.97 -5.32 8.37
CA TYR A 121 -17.98 -4.65 9.68
C TYR A 121 -17.39 -3.23 9.59
N LEU A 122 -16.25 -3.03 8.94
CA LEU A 122 -15.63 -1.71 8.80
C LEU A 122 -16.50 -0.70 8.03
N LEU A 123 -17.32 -1.20 7.08
CA LEU A 123 -18.22 -0.38 6.28
C LEU A 123 -19.61 -0.20 6.90
N SER A 124 -19.92 -0.92 7.97
CA SER A 124 -21.20 -0.88 8.67
C SER A 124 -21.28 0.29 9.67
N ASP A 125 -22.49 0.47 10.21
CA ASP A 125 -22.76 1.44 11.26
C ASP A 125 -22.07 1.09 12.58
N ALA A 126 -21.70 -0.18 12.80
CA ALA A 126 -20.96 -0.62 13.98
C ALA A 126 -19.55 -0.01 14.09
N CYS A 127 -19.00 0.49 12.98
CA CYS A 127 -17.67 1.11 12.93
C CYS A 127 -17.74 2.62 12.61
N MET A 128 -18.80 3.30 13.04
CA MET A 128 -18.95 4.75 12.83
C MET A 128 -17.99 5.54 13.74
N HIS A 129 -17.41 6.59 13.19
CA HIS A 129 -16.64 7.57 13.95
C HIS A 129 -17.21 8.98 13.70
N ASN A 130 -17.50 9.71 14.77
CA ASN A 130 -18.15 11.03 14.68
C ASN A 130 -19.44 11.04 13.82
N GLY A 131 -20.28 10.01 13.93
CA GLY A 131 -21.52 9.89 13.18
C GLY A 131 -21.34 9.61 11.69
N LYS A 132 -20.13 9.23 11.22
CA LYS A 132 -19.86 8.92 9.81
C LYS A 132 -19.33 7.50 9.66
N ARG A 133 -19.81 6.82 8.62
CA ARG A 133 -19.29 5.51 8.21
C ARG A 133 -17.86 5.64 7.69
N MET A 134 -17.09 4.57 7.85
CA MET A 134 -15.74 4.51 7.30
C MET A 134 -15.78 4.52 5.76
N MET A 135 -14.92 5.34 5.15
CA MET A 135 -14.76 5.34 3.69
C MET A 135 -14.13 4.06 3.20
N GLY A 136 -14.55 3.57 2.03
CA GLY A 136 -14.03 2.35 1.42
C GLY A 136 -12.50 2.32 1.26
N THR A 137 -11.87 3.47 0.99
CA THR A 137 -10.39 3.59 0.94
C THR A 137 -9.75 3.31 2.31
N THR A 138 -10.32 3.83 3.39
CA THR A 138 -9.84 3.61 4.76
C THR A 138 -10.08 2.17 5.20
N ALA A 139 -11.26 1.60 4.89
CA ALA A 139 -11.57 0.19 5.15
C ALA A 139 -10.59 -0.74 4.41
N ASN A 140 -10.31 -0.46 3.14
CA ASN A 140 -9.32 -1.20 2.35
C ASN A 140 -7.90 -1.11 2.92
N ASN A 141 -7.51 0.02 3.53
CA ASN A 141 -6.23 0.15 4.20
C ASN A 141 -6.14 -0.76 5.44
N ASN A 142 -7.19 -0.81 6.25
CA ASN A 142 -7.26 -1.73 7.40
C ASN A 142 -7.25 -3.20 6.95
N LEU A 143 -8.06 -3.55 5.94
CA LEU A 143 -8.05 -4.89 5.35
C LEU A 143 -6.67 -5.28 4.82
N THR A 144 -5.94 -4.33 4.22
CA THR A 144 -4.56 -4.59 3.72
C THR A 144 -3.61 -4.96 4.85
N LYS A 145 -3.77 -4.38 6.05
CA LYS A 145 -2.98 -4.76 7.22
C LYS A 145 -3.32 -6.18 7.67
N LEU A 146 -4.60 -6.52 7.76
CA LEU A 146 -5.02 -7.89 8.06
C LEU A 146 -4.47 -8.89 7.02
N LYS A 147 -4.60 -8.58 5.72
CA LYS A 147 -4.04 -9.42 4.65
C LYS A 147 -2.54 -9.65 4.80
N CYS A 148 -1.80 -8.64 5.21
CA CYS A 148 -0.36 -8.75 5.44
C CYS A 148 -0.06 -9.74 6.59
N ILE A 149 -0.77 -9.64 7.71
CA ILE A 149 -0.59 -10.58 8.85
C ILE A 149 -0.99 -12.01 8.46
N LEU A 150 -2.12 -12.18 7.77
CA LEU A 150 -2.57 -13.49 7.29
C LEU A 150 -1.57 -14.14 6.32
N ALA A 151 -0.92 -13.33 5.47
CA ALA A 151 0.11 -13.84 4.55
C ALA A 151 1.34 -14.32 5.31
N ILE A 152 1.81 -13.57 6.31
CA ILE A 152 2.94 -13.98 7.16
C ILE A 152 2.56 -15.25 7.96
N ALA A 153 1.38 -15.30 8.56
CA ALA A 153 0.90 -16.47 9.27
C ALA A 153 0.83 -17.73 8.39
N TYR A 154 0.54 -17.56 7.10
CA TYR A 154 0.61 -18.66 6.13
C TYR A 154 2.06 -19.08 5.85
N GLU A 155 2.98 -18.12 5.69
CA GLU A 155 4.41 -18.38 5.48
C GLU A 155 5.05 -19.07 6.71
N ASP A 156 4.60 -18.71 7.92
CA ASP A 156 5.00 -19.33 9.19
C ASP A 156 4.38 -20.73 9.42
N GLY A 157 3.53 -21.21 8.50
CA GLY A 157 2.87 -22.52 8.61
C GLY A 157 1.78 -22.58 9.67
N LEU A 158 1.24 -21.42 10.11
CA LEU A 158 0.13 -21.34 11.07
C LEU A 158 -1.25 -21.42 10.42
N LEU A 159 -1.32 -21.21 9.10
CA LEU A 159 -2.53 -21.34 8.28
C LEU A 159 -2.35 -22.40 7.19
N LYS A 160 -3.39 -23.20 6.97
CA LYS A 160 -3.38 -24.24 5.93
C LYS A 160 -3.46 -23.70 4.51
N GLU A 161 -4.05 -22.52 4.34
CA GLU A 161 -4.22 -21.85 3.05
C GLU A 161 -3.96 -20.35 3.17
N ASN A 162 -3.55 -19.74 2.06
CA ASN A 162 -3.33 -18.29 2.01
C ASN A 162 -4.66 -17.54 1.88
N ILE A 163 -5.34 -17.32 3.02
CA ILE A 163 -6.60 -16.57 3.11
C ILE A 163 -6.45 -15.17 2.51
N ALA A 164 -5.29 -14.52 2.73
CA ALA A 164 -5.04 -13.15 2.26
C ALA A 164 -5.25 -12.98 0.74
N LYS A 165 -4.91 -14.00 -0.07
CA LYS A 165 -5.09 -13.96 -1.54
C LYS A 165 -6.56 -13.98 -1.96
N LYS A 166 -7.43 -14.58 -1.15
CA LYS A 166 -8.86 -14.77 -1.45
C LYS A 166 -9.72 -13.57 -1.03
N LEU A 167 -9.22 -12.68 -0.16
CA LEU A 167 -9.97 -11.51 0.30
C LEU A 167 -10.08 -10.45 -0.78
N VAL A 168 -11.29 -9.94 -0.98
CA VAL A 168 -11.64 -8.94 -1.98
C VAL A 168 -11.74 -7.55 -1.33
N ARG A 169 -11.25 -6.52 -2.01
CA ARG A 169 -11.33 -5.13 -1.57
C ARG A 169 -12.70 -4.53 -1.90
N ALA A 170 -13.17 -3.60 -1.08
CA ALA A 170 -14.34 -2.79 -1.42
C ALA A 170 -14.06 -1.91 -2.64
N LYS A 171 -15.08 -1.72 -3.48
CA LYS A 171 -15.05 -0.70 -4.51
C LYS A 171 -14.94 0.66 -3.82
N ALA A 172 -13.85 1.37 -4.06
CA ALA A 172 -13.63 2.69 -3.50
C ALA A 172 -13.47 3.68 -4.65
N HIS A 173 -14.35 4.67 -4.70
CA HIS A 173 -14.16 5.79 -5.61
C HIS A 173 -13.10 6.71 -5.02
N GLY A 174 -12.04 6.96 -5.75
CA GLY A 174 -11.04 7.97 -5.38
C GLY A 174 -11.68 9.35 -5.42
N ASN A 175 -11.51 10.15 -4.37
CA ASN A 175 -11.87 11.56 -4.44
C ASN A 175 -10.98 12.25 -5.47
N LYS A 176 -11.58 13.11 -6.32
CA LYS A 176 -10.81 13.98 -7.22
C LYS A 176 -9.82 14.80 -6.37
N ARG A 177 -8.56 14.76 -6.75
CA ARG A 177 -7.50 15.52 -6.07
C ARG A 177 -7.75 17.00 -6.30
N GLN A 178 -7.84 17.77 -5.22
CA GLN A 178 -7.98 19.21 -5.31
C GLN A 178 -6.62 19.86 -5.54
N PHE A 179 -6.61 20.89 -6.37
CA PHE A 179 -5.45 21.75 -6.65
C PHE A 179 -5.93 23.16 -6.94
N LEU A 180 -5.02 24.10 -6.90
CA LEU A 180 -5.29 25.52 -7.23
C LEU A 180 -5.03 25.75 -8.72
N THR A 181 -5.90 26.51 -9.37
CA THR A 181 -5.61 27.08 -10.70
C THR A 181 -4.53 28.15 -10.58
N LYS A 182 -4.01 28.64 -11.71
CA LYS A 182 -3.01 29.71 -11.73
C LYS A 182 -3.55 31.01 -11.11
N GLU A 183 -4.82 31.33 -11.41
CA GLU A 183 -5.54 32.47 -10.86
C GLU A 183 -5.78 32.35 -9.36
N GLU A 184 -6.23 31.18 -8.90
CA GLU A 184 -6.41 30.89 -7.48
C GLU A 184 -5.09 30.94 -6.70
N LEU A 185 -3.99 30.46 -7.29
CA LEU A 185 -2.65 30.54 -6.69
C LEU A 185 -2.20 32.01 -6.57
N LEU A 186 -2.40 32.82 -7.60
CA LEU A 186 -2.10 34.25 -7.57
C LEU A 186 -2.93 34.98 -6.50
N GLN A 187 -4.23 34.69 -6.46
CA GLN A 187 -5.14 35.26 -5.44
C GLN A 187 -4.70 34.87 -4.02
N LEU A 188 -4.33 33.62 -3.80
CA LEU A 188 -3.83 33.12 -2.52
C LEU A 188 -2.50 33.79 -2.12
N SER A 189 -1.60 34.02 -3.09
CA SER A 189 -0.30 34.67 -2.82
C SER A 189 -0.45 36.11 -2.32
N GLN A 190 -1.48 36.81 -2.79
CA GLN A 190 -1.81 38.18 -2.41
C GLN A 190 -2.62 38.26 -1.11
N THR A 191 -3.18 37.15 -0.64
CA THR A 191 -4.02 37.13 0.56
C THR A 191 -3.18 37.05 1.82
N PRO A 192 -3.38 37.96 2.81
CA PRO A 192 -2.66 37.88 4.08
C PRO A 192 -2.97 36.60 4.84
N CYS A 193 -1.95 35.98 5.43
CA CYS A 193 -2.07 34.84 6.32
C CYS A 193 -1.60 35.22 7.73
N LYS A 194 -2.35 34.81 8.77
CA LYS A 194 -1.96 35.09 10.17
C LYS A 194 -0.61 34.43 10.54
N SER A 195 -0.19 33.38 9.81
CA SER A 195 1.11 32.74 9.96
C SER A 195 1.94 32.96 8.71
N ASP A 196 2.90 33.88 8.75
CA ASP A 196 3.79 34.16 7.62
C ASP A 196 4.60 32.94 7.23
N VAL A 197 5.07 32.14 8.19
CA VAL A 197 5.83 30.89 7.90
C VAL A 197 4.97 29.90 7.14
N LEU A 198 3.67 29.75 7.45
CA LEU A 198 2.77 28.90 6.68
C LEU A 198 2.55 29.44 5.27
N ARG A 199 2.34 30.77 5.12
CA ARG A 199 2.16 31.41 3.81
C ARG A 199 3.38 31.13 2.92
N ARG A 200 4.58 31.45 3.41
CA ARG A 200 5.83 31.22 2.67
C ARG A 200 6.03 29.73 2.32
N ALA A 201 5.86 28.84 3.27
CA ALA A 201 6.01 27.40 3.03
C ALA A 201 4.94 26.81 2.09
N GLY A 202 3.70 27.30 2.16
CA GLY A 202 2.62 26.87 1.27
C GLY A 202 2.89 27.29 -0.18
N LEU A 203 3.23 28.55 -0.41
CA LEU A 203 3.61 29.06 -1.74
C LEU A 203 4.89 28.36 -2.26
N PHE A 204 5.88 28.17 -1.39
CA PHE A 204 7.09 27.42 -1.72
C PHE A 204 6.75 25.98 -2.18
N SER A 205 5.82 25.30 -1.51
CA SER A 205 5.35 24.00 -1.92
C SER A 205 4.62 24.03 -3.27
N CYS A 206 3.92 25.10 -3.60
CA CYS A 206 3.30 25.30 -4.93
C CYS A 206 4.34 25.50 -6.04
N LEU A 207 5.53 26.04 -5.73
CA LEU A 207 6.60 26.29 -6.70
C LEU A 207 7.62 25.15 -6.81
N THR A 208 7.69 24.25 -5.82
CA THR A 208 8.71 23.21 -5.74
C THR A 208 8.16 21.80 -5.66
N GLY A 209 6.87 21.67 -5.34
CA GLY A 209 6.24 20.37 -5.11
C GLY A 209 6.66 19.68 -3.80
N LEU A 210 7.38 20.33 -2.89
CA LEU A 210 7.83 19.73 -1.65
C LEU A 210 6.65 19.35 -0.73
N ARG A 211 6.78 18.19 -0.05
CA ARG A 211 5.79 17.77 0.96
C ARG A 211 5.95 18.58 2.24
N LEU A 212 4.88 18.73 3.02
CA LEU A 212 4.94 19.39 4.33
C LEU A 212 6.07 18.86 5.22
N SER A 213 6.23 17.53 5.28
CA SER A 213 7.30 16.92 6.08
C SER A 213 8.70 17.32 5.65
N ASP A 214 8.88 17.61 4.37
CA ASP A 214 10.16 17.97 3.79
C ASP A 214 10.38 19.49 3.97
N CYS A 215 9.34 20.31 3.82
CA CYS A 215 9.40 21.74 4.18
C CYS A 215 9.74 21.98 5.66
N ILE A 216 9.15 21.21 6.59
CA ILE A 216 9.44 21.31 8.03
C ILE A 216 10.93 21.03 8.32
N ARG A 217 11.56 20.14 7.55
CA ARG A 217 12.96 19.73 7.78
C ARG A 217 13.98 20.42 6.91
N LEU A 218 13.52 21.22 5.95
CA LEU A 218 14.42 21.93 5.04
C LEU A 218 15.33 22.87 5.84
N GLN A 219 16.62 22.73 5.65
CA GLN A 219 17.66 23.55 6.29
C GLN A 219 18.34 24.44 5.26
N TRP A 220 18.89 25.55 5.72
CA TRP A 220 19.63 26.47 4.86
C TRP A 220 20.87 25.82 4.23
N GLU A 221 21.44 24.84 4.91
CA GLU A 221 22.56 24.03 4.44
C GLU A 221 22.18 23.16 3.22
N ASN A 222 20.88 22.86 3.07
CA ASN A 222 20.37 22.15 1.91
C ASN A 222 20.16 23.04 0.68
N ILE A 223 20.15 24.38 0.83
CA ILE A 223 20.00 25.30 -0.29
C ILE A 223 21.40 25.57 -0.88
N VAL A 224 21.65 25.03 -2.05
CA VAL A 224 22.97 25.00 -2.68
C VAL A 224 22.97 25.73 -4.03
N LYS A 225 24.13 26.28 -4.42
CA LYS A 225 24.34 26.75 -5.78
C LYS A 225 24.62 25.59 -6.70
N LEU A 226 23.98 25.57 -7.86
CA LEU A 226 24.18 24.59 -8.91
C LEU A 226 25.30 25.00 -9.84
N ALA A 227 25.80 24.07 -10.64
CA ALA A 227 26.90 24.31 -11.58
C ALA A 227 26.55 25.33 -12.69
N ASP A 228 25.26 25.45 -13.02
CA ASP A 228 24.73 26.42 -13.98
C ASP A 228 24.55 27.84 -13.42
N GLY A 229 24.91 28.03 -12.12
CA GLY A 229 24.74 29.29 -11.39
C GLY A 229 23.38 29.46 -10.75
N GLY A 230 22.40 28.59 -11.01
CA GLY A 230 21.09 28.58 -10.39
C GLY A 230 21.13 28.08 -8.94
N TRP A 231 19.96 28.03 -8.31
CA TRP A 231 19.80 27.51 -6.95
C TRP A 231 19.09 26.15 -6.97
N GLY A 232 19.44 25.30 -6.02
CA GLY A 232 18.82 23.99 -5.85
C GLY A 232 18.69 23.60 -4.38
N MET A 233 17.93 22.54 -4.16
CA MET A 233 17.77 21.91 -2.85
C MET A 233 18.41 20.52 -2.90
N ASP A 234 19.41 20.28 -2.06
CA ASP A 234 19.96 18.94 -1.80
C ASP A 234 19.20 18.33 -0.63
N ILE A 235 18.29 17.43 -0.93
CA ILE A 235 17.36 16.87 0.05
C ILE A 235 17.31 15.34 -0.01
N ILE A 236 17.09 14.75 1.17
CA ILE A 236 16.66 13.35 1.31
C ILE A 236 15.20 13.36 1.72
N THR A 237 14.32 12.92 0.82
CA THR A 237 12.88 12.93 1.10
C THR A 237 12.51 11.91 2.17
N LYS A 238 11.76 12.34 3.19
CA LYS A 238 11.38 11.51 4.35
C LYS A 238 10.63 10.22 3.96
N LYS A 239 9.75 10.33 2.98
CA LYS A 239 8.84 9.22 2.64
C LYS A 239 9.48 8.15 1.78
N THR A 240 10.41 8.53 0.90
CA THR A 240 11.01 7.61 -0.09
C THR A 240 12.50 7.38 0.15
N SER A 241 13.11 8.09 1.12
CA SER A 241 14.55 8.07 1.41
C SER A 241 15.40 8.29 0.16
N THR A 242 14.88 9.08 -0.81
CA THR A 242 15.57 9.36 -2.07
C THR A 242 16.36 10.64 -1.91
N ALA A 243 17.68 10.57 -2.12
CA ALA A 243 18.53 11.74 -2.25
C ALA A 243 18.31 12.36 -3.64
N ALA A 244 18.06 13.67 -3.69
CA ALA A 244 17.86 14.39 -4.94
C ALA A 244 18.30 15.85 -4.80
N ILE A 245 18.95 16.36 -5.83
CA ILE A 245 19.17 17.79 -6.00
C ILE A 245 18.07 18.31 -6.93
N LEU A 246 17.20 19.16 -6.40
CA LEU A 246 16.08 19.72 -7.13
C LEU A 246 16.30 21.21 -7.38
N PRO A 247 16.27 21.68 -8.62
CA PRO A 247 16.39 23.10 -8.93
C PRO A 247 15.21 23.88 -8.33
N ILE A 248 15.44 25.10 -7.91
CA ILE A 248 14.43 26.05 -7.41
C ILE A 248 14.53 27.36 -8.18
N SER A 249 13.37 27.99 -8.42
CA SER A 249 13.31 29.32 -9.01
C SER A 249 13.76 30.40 -8.03
N GLU A 250 14.15 31.57 -8.52
CA GLU A 250 14.47 32.75 -7.69
C GLU A 250 13.27 33.15 -6.81
N GLU A 251 12.04 33.05 -7.34
CA GLU A 251 10.83 33.31 -6.57
C GLU A 251 10.67 32.32 -5.40
N ALA A 252 10.94 31.04 -5.61
CA ALA A 252 10.93 30.05 -4.54
C ALA A 252 12.04 30.33 -3.51
N LEU A 253 13.22 30.76 -3.95
CA LEU A 253 14.30 31.17 -3.05
C LEU A 253 13.90 32.38 -2.18
N GLN A 254 13.24 33.40 -2.75
CA GLN A 254 12.72 34.56 -2.01
C GLN A 254 11.74 34.14 -0.91
N LEU A 255 10.90 33.15 -1.13
CA LEU A 255 10.02 32.60 -0.12
C LEU A 255 10.74 31.92 1.06
N CYS A 256 11.97 31.49 0.88
CA CYS A 256 12.80 31.01 1.98
C CYS A 256 13.14 32.15 2.98
N GLY A 257 13.20 33.40 2.51
CA GLY A 257 13.59 34.56 3.29
C GLY A 257 15.11 34.81 3.28
N GLU A 258 15.60 35.61 4.23
CA GLU A 258 17.02 35.90 4.35
C GLU A 258 17.82 34.66 4.74
N ARG A 259 18.99 34.46 4.10
CA ARG A 259 19.85 33.32 4.36
C ARG A 259 20.32 33.30 5.82
N SER A 260 20.17 32.16 6.46
CA SER A 260 20.49 31.96 7.88
C SER A 260 21.08 30.55 8.09
N THR A 261 21.04 30.02 9.28
CA THR A 261 21.43 28.65 9.64
C THR A 261 20.23 27.87 10.19
N GLY A 262 20.29 26.54 10.04
CA GLY A 262 19.24 25.64 10.50
C GLY A 262 17.98 25.71 9.65
N GLN A 263 16.80 25.53 10.25
CA GLN A 263 15.53 25.41 9.51
C GLN A 263 15.17 26.68 8.73
N VAL A 264 14.83 26.51 7.44
CA VAL A 264 14.33 27.58 6.56
C VAL A 264 12.97 28.08 7.05
N PHE A 265 12.04 27.18 7.34
CA PHE A 265 10.70 27.49 7.82
C PHE A 265 10.60 27.24 9.33
N LYS A 266 11.27 28.09 10.13
CA LYS A 266 11.28 27.96 11.60
C LYS A 266 9.84 28.02 12.14
N ASN A 267 9.51 27.12 13.09
CA ASN A 267 8.19 26.99 13.72
C ASN A 267 7.05 26.51 12.78
N LEU A 268 7.36 26.03 11.59
CA LEU A 268 6.37 25.32 10.78
C LEU A 268 6.14 23.95 11.37
N THR A 269 4.91 23.66 11.79
CA THR A 269 4.47 22.39 12.38
C THR A 269 3.15 21.92 11.81
N ASN A 270 2.77 20.68 12.04
CA ASN A 270 1.43 20.21 11.70
C ASN A 270 0.33 21.01 12.40
N SER A 271 0.57 21.46 13.63
CA SER A 271 -0.36 22.30 14.39
C SER A 271 -0.53 23.68 13.76
N THR A 272 0.57 24.30 13.29
CA THR A 272 0.52 25.56 12.55
C THR A 272 -0.36 25.44 11.30
N VAL A 273 -0.19 24.37 10.55
CA VAL A 273 -1.01 24.08 9.36
C VAL A 273 -2.47 23.86 9.73
N ALA A 274 -2.75 23.04 10.75
CA ALA A 274 -4.11 22.77 11.19
C ALA A 274 -4.86 24.03 11.63
N LEU A 275 -4.16 24.97 12.30
CA LEU A 275 -4.75 26.17 12.85
C LEU A 275 -4.98 27.26 11.80
N TYR A 276 -4.04 27.48 10.89
CA TYR A 276 -4.04 28.66 10.03
C TYR A 276 -4.35 28.40 8.54
N LEU A 277 -4.21 27.16 8.03
CA LEU A 277 -4.42 26.89 6.61
C LEU A 277 -5.87 27.14 6.17
N LYS A 278 -6.83 26.54 6.86
CA LYS A 278 -8.26 26.67 6.50
C LYS A 278 -8.75 28.14 6.57
N PRO A 279 -8.43 28.92 7.61
CA PRO A 279 -8.74 30.36 7.63
C PRO A 279 -8.10 31.14 6.48
N TRP A 280 -6.85 30.86 6.11
CA TRP A 280 -6.16 31.52 5.00
C TRP A 280 -6.82 31.22 3.64
N ILE A 281 -7.13 29.94 3.33
CA ILE A 281 -7.87 29.58 2.13
C ILE A 281 -9.24 30.23 2.07
N LYS A 282 -9.98 30.29 3.21
CA LYS A 282 -11.27 30.97 3.26
C LYS A 282 -11.14 32.51 3.01
N ALA A 283 -10.11 33.14 3.57
CA ALA A 283 -9.85 34.55 3.37
C ALA A 283 -9.53 34.90 1.92
N SER A 284 -8.95 33.96 1.15
CA SER A 284 -8.70 34.18 -0.27
C SER A 284 -9.93 33.95 -1.17
N GLY A 285 -11.10 33.62 -0.62
CA GLY A 285 -12.31 33.37 -1.41
C GLY A 285 -12.31 32.01 -2.16
N ILE A 286 -11.33 31.15 -1.92
CA ILE A 286 -11.26 29.84 -2.55
C ILE A 286 -12.20 28.88 -1.81
N GLU A 287 -13.20 28.32 -2.52
CA GLU A 287 -14.20 27.42 -1.94
C GLU A 287 -13.74 25.96 -1.87
N LYS A 288 -12.68 25.63 -2.59
CA LYS A 288 -12.12 24.26 -2.61
C LYS A 288 -11.58 23.84 -1.23
N HIS A 289 -11.72 22.56 -0.89
CA HIS A 289 -11.09 22.02 0.31
C HIS A 289 -9.59 21.79 0.06
N ILE A 290 -8.79 22.79 0.36
CA ILE A 290 -7.33 22.75 0.17
C ILE A 290 -6.65 22.33 1.46
N THR A 291 -5.86 21.25 1.36
CA THR A 291 -4.90 20.80 2.38
C THR A 291 -3.49 21.18 1.96
N PHE A 292 -2.51 21.14 2.86
CA PHE A 292 -1.12 21.43 2.47
C PHE A 292 -0.63 20.53 1.32
N HIS A 293 -1.11 19.30 1.24
CA HIS A 293 -0.74 18.38 0.16
C HIS A 293 -1.32 18.81 -1.20
N CYS A 294 -2.39 19.60 -1.21
CA CYS A 294 -2.93 20.18 -2.44
C CYS A 294 -1.96 21.17 -3.11
N PHE A 295 -1.08 21.83 -2.35
CA PHE A 295 -0.03 22.68 -2.92
C PHE A 295 0.94 21.92 -3.82
N ARG A 296 1.32 20.72 -3.40
CA ARG A 296 2.10 19.82 -4.24
C ARG A 296 1.30 19.31 -5.46
N HIS A 297 0.00 19.09 -5.31
CA HIS A 297 -0.87 18.76 -6.44
C HIS A 297 -0.94 19.94 -7.42
N THR A 298 -1.03 21.17 -6.92
CA THR A 298 -0.97 22.40 -7.70
C THR A 298 0.32 22.47 -8.53
N PHE A 299 1.48 22.29 -7.89
CA PHE A 299 2.76 22.25 -8.61
C PHE A 299 2.73 21.23 -9.77
N ALA A 300 2.34 19.99 -9.47
CA ALA A 300 2.32 18.93 -10.47
C ALA A 300 1.39 19.24 -11.65
N THR A 301 0.19 19.72 -11.35
CA THR A 301 -0.83 20.02 -12.37
C THR A 301 -0.44 21.23 -13.22
N LEU A 302 0.04 22.31 -12.58
CA LEU A 302 0.47 23.51 -13.31
C LEU A 302 1.71 23.24 -14.17
N GLN A 303 2.69 22.46 -13.71
CA GLN A 303 3.86 22.06 -14.52
C GLN A 303 3.44 21.29 -15.77
N LEU A 304 2.50 20.35 -15.64
CA LEU A 304 1.96 19.64 -16.78
C LEU A 304 1.15 20.55 -17.71
N ALA A 305 0.39 21.48 -17.18
CA ALA A 305 -0.39 22.46 -17.95
C ALA A 305 0.52 23.42 -18.75
N GLU A 306 1.67 23.81 -18.19
CA GLU A 306 2.69 24.62 -18.88
C GLU A 306 3.56 23.79 -19.85
N GLY A 307 3.24 22.51 -20.07
CA GLY A 307 3.89 21.66 -21.09
C GLY A 307 5.11 20.88 -20.60
N THR A 308 5.44 20.93 -19.31
CA THR A 308 6.51 20.07 -18.78
C THR A 308 6.13 18.60 -18.89
N ASP A 309 7.03 17.78 -19.44
CA ASP A 309 6.75 16.35 -19.60
C ASP A 309 6.57 15.61 -18.25
N ILE A 310 5.74 14.57 -18.27
CA ILE A 310 5.35 13.84 -17.05
C ILE A 310 6.54 13.17 -16.34
N TYR A 311 7.57 12.77 -17.09
CA TYR A 311 8.77 12.15 -16.51
C TYR A 311 9.57 13.18 -15.71
N THR A 312 9.77 14.38 -16.27
CA THR A 312 10.41 15.50 -15.57
C THR A 312 9.63 15.90 -14.33
N VAL A 313 8.30 16.05 -14.41
CA VAL A 313 7.45 16.33 -13.24
C VAL A 313 7.57 15.22 -12.20
N SER A 314 7.61 13.95 -12.60
CA SER A 314 7.80 12.83 -11.69
C SER A 314 9.14 12.89 -10.96
N LYS A 315 10.21 13.29 -11.65
CA LYS A 315 11.55 13.48 -11.04
C LYS A 315 11.55 14.65 -10.07
N LEU A 316 11.00 15.81 -10.44
CA LEU A 316 10.87 16.99 -9.57
C LEU A 316 10.07 16.64 -8.31
N LEU A 317 9.05 15.81 -8.43
CA LEU A 317 8.27 15.31 -7.31
C LEU A 317 8.96 14.17 -6.53
N THR A 318 10.10 13.66 -6.96
CA THR A 318 10.77 12.51 -6.35
C THR A 318 9.84 11.28 -6.22
N HIS A 319 9.04 11.01 -7.24
CA HIS A 319 8.20 9.82 -7.28
C HIS A 319 9.02 8.60 -7.72
N SER A 320 8.95 7.52 -6.97
CA SER A 320 9.57 6.24 -7.33
C SER A 320 8.84 5.50 -8.45
N ASN A 321 7.56 5.83 -8.68
CA ASN A 321 6.72 5.23 -9.70
C ASN A 321 5.98 6.32 -10.49
N LEU A 322 6.16 6.31 -11.82
CA LEU A 322 5.53 7.26 -12.75
C LEU A 322 3.99 7.23 -12.68
N ALA A 323 3.39 6.07 -12.41
CA ALA A 323 1.94 5.94 -12.24
C ALA A 323 1.37 6.87 -11.12
N THR A 324 2.20 7.26 -10.15
CA THR A 324 1.81 8.24 -9.11
C THR A 324 1.62 9.64 -9.69
N THR A 325 2.35 9.99 -10.76
CA THR A 325 2.28 11.28 -11.46
C THR A 325 1.19 11.27 -12.53
N GLN A 326 0.89 10.12 -13.11
CA GLN A 326 -0.08 9.98 -14.19
C GLN A 326 -1.50 10.46 -13.82
N VAL A 327 -1.84 10.39 -12.54
CA VAL A 327 -3.12 10.91 -12.02
C VAL A 327 -3.27 12.44 -12.23
N TYR A 328 -2.18 13.18 -12.38
CA TYR A 328 -2.23 14.62 -12.69
C TYR A 328 -2.42 14.88 -14.18
N ALA A 329 -1.87 14.03 -15.04
CA ALA A 329 -2.03 14.13 -16.49
C ALA A 329 -3.49 13.94 -16.93
N ASP A 330 -4.25 13.12 -16.19
CA ASP A 330 -5.67 12.90 -16.47
C ASP A 330 -6.56 14.14 -16.20
N VAL A 331 -6.03 15.14 -15.48
CA VAL A 331 -6.75 16.35 -15.07
C VAL A 331 -6.54 17.49 -16.08
N VAL A 332 -5.51 17.44 -16.92
CA VAL A 332 -5.13 18.51 -17.85
C VAL A 332 -5.76 18.25 -19.21
N ASP A 333 -7.05 18.60 -19.36
CA ASP A 333 -7.77 18.44 -20.64
C ASP A 333 -7.22 19.33 -21.76
N GLU A 334 -6.63 20.49 -21.43
CA GLU A 334 -5.97 21.39 -22.39
C GLU A 334 -4.83 20.70 -23.12
N LEU A 335 -3.96 19.96 -22.44
CA LEU A 335 -2.86 19.25 -23.07
C LEU A 335 -3.34 18.16 -24.06
N LYS A 336 -4.51 17.56 -23.79
CA LYS A 336 -5.11 16.59 -24.70
C LYS A 336 -5.61 17.26 -25.96
N ARG A 337 -6.19 18.47 -25.85
CA ARG A 337 -6.67 19.27 -26.97
C ARG A 337 -5.50 19.74 -27.83
N ASP A 338 -4.49 20.36 -27.20
CA ASP A 338 -3.28 20.80 -27.87
C ASP A 338 -2.54 19.64 -28.59
N ALA A 339 -2.47 18.47 -27.94
CA ALA A 339 -1.87 17.29 -28.56
C ALA A 339 -2.65 16.83 -29.80
N ALA A 340 -3.98 16.91 -29.75
CA ALA A 340 -4.83 16.56 -30.88
C ALA A 340 -4.67 17.57 -32.04
N GLU A 341 -4.47 18.85 -31.73
CA GLU A 341 -4.31 19.93 -32.73
C GLU A 341 -2.91 20.00 -33.38
N ARG A 342 -1.88 19.43 -32.73
CA ARG A 342 -0.50 19.39 -33.23
C ARG A 342 -0.36 18.64 -34.58
N ILE A 343 -1.23 17.67 -34.83
CA ILE A 343 -1.25 16.93 -36.12
C ILE A 343 -2.40 17.47 -36.94
N SER A 344 -2.11 18.37 -37.89
CA SER A 344 -3.09 18.93 -38.79
C SER A 344 -2.76 18.56 -40.25
N LEU A 345 -3.71 17.96 -40.92
CA LEU A 345 -3.63 17.68 -42.39
C LEU A 345 -4.02 18.89 -43.25
N LYS A 346 -4.32 20.06 -42.64
CA LYS A 346 -4.78 21.28 -43.30
C LYS A 346 -5.94 21.02 -44.30
N ILE A 347 -6.84 20.13 -43.94
CA ILE A 347 -8.03 19.84 -44.74
C ILE A 347 -8.95 21.07 -44.67
N PRO A 348 -9.36 21.65 -45.82
CA PRO A 348 -10.28 22.78 -45.80
C PRO A 348 -11.60 22.38 -45.13
N THR A 349 -11.99 23.12 -44.09
CA THR A 349 -13.35 23.02 -43.54
C THR A 349 -14.34 23.52 -44.57
N LYS A 350 -15.28 22.67 -44.97
CA LYS A 350 -16.43 23.13 -45.73
C LYS A 350 -17.27 24.06 -44.82
N GLU A 351 -17.42 25.31 -45.24
CA GLU A 351 -18.40 26.23 -44.66
C GLU A 351 -19.83 25.71 -44.84
#